data_e41bd441f717cd876df992b80b8067bc
#
_entry.id   e41bd441f717cd876df992b80b8067bc
#
_cell.length_a   1.000
_cell.length_b   1.000
_cell.length_c   1.000
_cell.angle_alpha   90.00
_cell.angle_beta   90.00
_cell.angle_gamma   90.00
#
_symmetry.space_group_name_H-M   'P 1'
#
loop_
_entity.id
_entity.type
_entity.pdbx_description
1 polymer ?
#
loop_
_entity_poly.entity_id
_entity_poly.type
_entity_poly.pdbx_seq_one_letter_code
_entity_poly.pdbx_strand_id
1 'polypeptide(L)'
;MSMKKPQLGMSARKTVGNTVYHIFMVVLSVIMIYPFVWSLLSSFKSSEQLYGGNPLDLWPRPFTMENYERLFQVLPFDKFTVNSVFLSVAMPLCMIAVASLTAYALTRLEFRGRNILFLAFIATMMIPSHVTLIPNYKIVVDMKLINTYAALFLTNMFTGSNAFNIFFFLSLIHI
;
A
#
# COMPACT_ATOMS: atom_id res chain seq x y z
N MET A 1 43.43 45.70 -10.93
CA MET A 1 42.10 46.09 -10.36
C MET A 1 41.04 45.27 -11.05
N SER A 2 40.72 44.09 -10.52
CA SER A 2 39.78 43.14 -11.16
C SER A 2 38.37 43.46 -10.67
N MET A 3 37.53 43.96 -11.56
CA MET A 3 36.11 44.23 -11.25
C MET A 3 35.31 42.91 -11.23
N LYS A 4 34.88 42.54 -10.04
CA LYS A 4 33.92 41.42 -9.80
C LYS A 4 32.58 41.81 -10.40
N LYS A 5 32.17 41.15 -11.51
CA LYS A 5 30.82 41.30 -12.08
C LYS A 5 29.76 40.89 -11.07
N PRO A 6 28.67 41.60 -10.90
CA PRO A 6 27.66 41.32 -9.90
C PRO A 6 26.92 40.00 -10.22
N GLN A 7 26.89 39.06 -9.25
CA GLN A 7 26.21 37.77 -9.37
C GLN A 7 24.69 37.85 -9.11
N LEU A 8 24.07 39.03 -9.36
CA LEU A 8 22.63 39.26 -9.16
C LEU A 8 21.71 38.38 -10.03
N GLY A 9 22.17 37.93 -11.17
CA GLY A 9 21.33 37.15 -12.11
C GLY A 9 21.10 35.69 -11.65
N MET A 10 22.05 35.07 -10.94
CA MET A 10 21.93 33.65 -10.53
C MET A 10 21.02 33.46 -9.32
N SER A 11 20.98 34.41 -8.39
CA SER A 11 20.10 34.36 -7.21
C SER A 11 18.64 34.55 -7.62
N ALA A 12 18.33 35.55 -8.44
CA ALA A 12 16.97 35.77 -8.94
C ALA A 12 16.43 34.59 -9.76
N ARG A 13 17.25 33.97 -10.60
CA ARG A 13 16.89 32.81 -11.40
C ARG A 13 16.60 31.57 -10.53
N LYS A 14 17.36 31.36 -9.44
CA LYS A 14 17.10 30.31 -8.45
C LYS A 14 15.79 30.57 -7.70
N THR A 15 15.52 31.80 -7.30
CA THR A 15 14.28 32.16 -6.60
C THR A 15 13.06 31.94 -7.49
N VAL A 16 13.10 32.41 -8.74
CA VAL A 16 12.00 32.18 -9.71
C VAL A 16 11.80 30.67 -9.95
N GLY A 17 12.87 29.91 -10.14
CA GLY A 17 12.78 28.46 -10.31
C GLY A 17 12.14 27.78 -9.10
N ASN A 18 12.54 28.15 -7.89
CA ASN A 18 11.93 27.64 -6.66
C ASN A 18 10.45 28.00 -6.54
N THR A 19 10.08 29.24 -6.86
CA THR A 19 8.67 29.66 -6.80
C THR A 19 7.81 28.88 -7.78
N VAL A 20 8.26 28.74 -9.03
CA VAL A 20 7.56 27.93 -10.04
C VAL A 20 7.42 26.47 -9.59
N TYR A 21 8.48 25.90 -9.05
CA TYR A 21 8.45 24.55 -8.49
C TYR A 21 7.39 24.40 -7.37
N HIS A 22 7.36 25.34 -6.42
CA HIS A 22 6.38 25.28 -5.33
C HIS A 22 4.94 25.46 -5.83
N ILE A 23 4.71 26.38 -6.76
CA ILE A 23 3.38 26.54 -7.38
C ILE A 23 2.95 25.23 -8.06
N PHE A 24 3.84 24.64 -8.86
CA PHE A 24 3.57 23.36 -9.52
C PHE A 24 3.24 22.25 -8.50
N MET A 25 4.02 22.13 -7.43
CA MET A 25 3.80 21.14 -6.39
C MET A 25 2.47 21.37 -5.64
N VAL A 26 2.11 22.63 -5.37
CA VAL A 26 0.83 22.97 -4.74
C VAL A 26 -0.34 22.59 -5.66
N VAL A 27 -0.29 22.96 -6.93
CA VAL A 27 -1.32 22.61 -7.91
C VAL A 27 -1.47 21.09 -8.02
N LEU A 28 -0.36 20.38 -8.14
CA LEU A 28 -0.37 18.92 -8.19
C LEU A 28 -0.97 18.31 -6.92
N SER A 29 -0.62 18.84 -5.75
CA SER A 29 -1.17 18.39 -4.46
C SER A 29 -2.68 18.61 -4.38
N VAL A 30 -3.18 19.75 -4.82
CA VAL A 30 -4.62 20.04 -4.85
C VAL A 30 -5.34 19.05 -5.77
N ILE A 31 -4.81 18.79 -6.96
CA ILE A 31 -5.38 17.81 -7.89
C ILE A 31 -5.41 16.40 -7.27
N MET A 32 -4.34 16.00 -6.57
CA MET A 32 -4.25 14.69 -5.92
C MET A 32 -5.19 14.56 -4.72
N ILE A 33 -5.41 15.63 -3.95
CA ILE A 33 -6.26 15.63 -2.77
C ILE A 33 -7.75 15.76 -3.14
N TYR A 34 -8.05 16.42 -4.27
CA TYR A 34 -9.43 16.69 -4.69
C TYR A 34 -10.37 15.47 -4.66
N PRO A 35 -10.03 14.29 -5.23
CA PRO A 35 -10.93 13.14 -5.20
C PRO A 35 -11.24 12.64 -3.77
N PHE A 36 -10.30 12.77 -2.85
CA PHE A 36 -10.52 12.39 -1.45
C PHE A 36 -11.48 13.35 -0.74
N VAL A 37 -11.28 14.66 -0.94
CA VAL A 37 -12.18 15.69 -0.39
C VAL A 37 -13.57 15.56 -1.00
N TRP A 38 -13.65 15.34 -2.32
CA TRP A 38 -14.92 15.12 -3.01
C TRP A 38 -15.66 13.88 -2.46
N SER A 39 -14.96 12.76 -2.30
CA SER A 39 -15.52 11.53 -1.75
C SER A 39 -16.02 11.72 -0.32
N LEU A 40 -15.23 12.39 0.52
CA LEU A 40 -15.60 12.69 1.91
C LEU A 40 -16.84 13.58 1.99
N LEU A 41 -16.89 14.66 1.23
CA LEU A 41 -18.06 15.55 1.20
C LEU A 41 -19.28 14.86 0.60
N SER A 42 -19.09 14.03 -0.42
CA SER A 42 -20.16 13.28 -1.06
C SER A 42 -20.77 12.22 -0.16
N SER A 43 -20.02 11.68 0.82
CA SER A 43 -20.57 10.73 1.79
C SER A 43 -21.68 11.33 2.67
N PHE A 44 -21.74 12.67 2.79
CA PHE A 44 -22.74 13.40 3.54
C PHE A 44 -23.86 13.99 2.66
N LYS A 45 -23.88 13.71 1.36
CA LYS A 45 -24.95 14.15 0.44
C LYS A 45 -26.10 13.15 0.42
N SER A 46 -27.31 13.68 0.19
CA SER A 46 -28.47 12.83 -0.09
C SER A 46 -28.32 12.11 -1.45
N SER A 47 -29.04 11.01 -1.63
CA SER A 47 -29.09 10.28 -2.91
C SER A 47 -29.59 11.17 -4.06
N GLU A 48 -30.53 12.07 -3.80
CA GLU A 48 -31.01 13.05 -4.78
C GLU A 48 -29.91 13.99 -5.25
N GLN A 49 -29.10 14.53 -4.33
CA GLN A 49 -27.99 15.41 -4.67
C GLN A 49 -26.85 14.66 -5.39
N LEU A 50 -26.60 13.40 -5.05
CA LEU A 50 -25.55 12.60 -5.68
C LEU A 50 -25.87 12.23 -7.14
N TYR A 51 -27.11 11.83 -7.42
CA TYR A 51 -27.50 11.29 -8.72
C TYR A 51 -28.28 12.28 -9.59
N GLY A 52 -28.94 13.28 -9.00
CA GLY A 52 -29.73 14.27 -9.72
C GLY A 52 -29.16 15.69 -9.70
N GLY A 53 -28.12 15.93 -8.89
CA GLY A 53 -27.50 17.24 -8.73
C GLY A 53 -26.37 17.54 -9.71
N ASN A 54 -25.79 18.74 -9.57
CA ASN A 54 -24.59 19.13 -10.33
C ASN A 54 -23.37 18.36 -9.79
N PRO A 55 -22.64 17.58 -10.59
CA PRO A 55 -21.44 16.87 -10.16
C PRO A 55 -20.31 17.75 -9.59
N LEU A 56 -20.30 19.03 -9.94
CA LEU A 56 -19.33 20.02 -9.46
C LEU A 56 -19.72 20.66 -8.12
N ASP A 57 -20.94 20.41 -7.63
CA ASP A 57 -21.37 20.91 -6.32
C ASP A 57 -20.67 20.10 -5.23
N LEU A 58 -19.63 20.66 -4.63
CA LEU A 58 -18.84 19.97 -3.60
C LEU A 58 -19.59 19.89 -2.26
N TRP A 59 -20.47 20.84 -1.95
CA TRP A 59 -21.02 20.98 -0.60
C TRP A 59 -22.30 20.16 -0.40
N PRO A 60 -22.42 19.36 0.68
CA PRO A 60 -23.66 18.63 0.97
C PRO A 60 -24.79 19.59 1.36
N ARG A 61 -25.93 19.49 0.66
CA ARG A 61 -27.14 20.31 0.91
C ARG A 61 -28.39 19.50 0.60
N PRO A 62 -29.12 19.00 1.61
CA PRO A 62 -28.84 19.03 3.04
C PRO A 62 -27.67 18.12 3.44
N PHE A 63 -27.03 18.42 4.58
CA PHE A 63 -26.09 17.50 5.22
C PHE A 63 -26.89 16.32 5.81
N THR A 64 -26.52 15.08 5.47
CA THR A 64 -27.19 13.88 5.95
C THR A 64 -26.20 12.80 6.36
N MET A 65 -26.58 11.97 7.33
CA MET A 65 -25.84 10.76 7.74
C MET A 65 -26.47 9.47 7.19
N GLU A 66 -27.52 9.60 6.36
CA GLU A 66 -28.30 8.48 5.82
C GLU A 66 -27.43 7.41 5.14
N ASN A 67 -26.40 7.82 4.41
CA ASN A 67 -25.50 6.87 3.74
C ASN A 67 -24.76 5.98 4.75
N TYR A 68 -24.36 6.52 5.89
CA TYR A 68 -23.70 5.76 6.96
C TYR A 68 -24.68 4.83 7.68
N GLU A 69 -25.88 5.30 8.00
CA GLU A 69 -26.93 4.47 8.63
C GLU A 69 -27.28 3.30 7.70
N ARG A 70 -27.52 3.58 6.42
CA ARG A 70 -27.81 2.58 5.41
C ARG A 70 -26.67 1.57 5.23
N LEU A 71 -25.42 2.01 5.30
CA LEU A 71 -24.25 1.14 5.18
C LEU A 71 -24.29 0.02 6.24
N PHE A 72 -24.54 0.38 7.50
CA PHE A 72 -24.60 -0.58 8.60
C PHE A 72 -25.88 -1.45 8.60
N GLN A 73 -26.96 -0.98 7.95
CA GLN A 73 -28.17 -1.78 7.79
C GLN A 73 -28.06 -2.81 6.66
N VAL A 74 -27.39 -2.46 5.56
CA VAL A 74 -27.32 -3.30 4.36
C VAL A 74 -26.14 -4.28 4.42
N LEU A 75 -25.03 -3.89 5.05
CA LEU A 75 -23.80 -4.68 5.10
C LEU A 75 -23.35 -4.87 6.56
N PRO A 76 -22.78 -6.02 6.91
CA PRO A 76 -22.11 -6.23 8.20
C PRO A 76 -20.76 -5.49 8.22
N PHE A 77 -20.80 -4.16 8.06
CA PHE A 77 -19.62 -3.32 7.87
C PHE A 77 -18.70 -3.30 9.09
N ASP A 78 -19.26 -3.46 10.28
CA ASP A 78 -18.55 -3.68 11.54
C ASP A 78 -17.61 -4.90 11.46
N LYS A 79 -18.11 -6.04 10.99
CA LYS A 79 -17.32 -7.26 10.80
C LYS A 79 -16.23 -7.08 9.74
N PHE A 80 -16.57 -6.42 8.63
CA PHE A 80 -15.58 -6.15 7.58
C PHE A 80 -14.45 -5.26 8.08
N THR A 81 -14.79 -4.23 8.85
CA THR A 81 -13.80 -3.33 9.44
C THR A 81 -12.91 -4.06 10.44
N VAL A 82 -13.47 -4.83 11.36
CA VAL A 82 -12.70 -5.61 12.34
C VAL A 82 -11.78 -6.60 11.62
N ASN A 83 -12.28 -7.34 10.63
CA ASN A 83 -11.48 -8.28 9.85
C ASN A 83 -10.33 -7.59 9.12
N SER A 84 -10.59 -6.44 8.50
CA SER A 84 -9.58 -5.66 7.78
C SER A 84 -8.51 -5.12 8.73
N VAL A 85 -8.89 -4.58 9.87
CA VAL A 85 -7.96 -4.10 10.90
C VAL A 85 -7.13 -5.25 11.45
N PHE A 86 -7.76 -6.40 11.78
CA PHE A 86 -7.05 -7.58 12.24
C PHE A 86 -6.01 -8.05 11.23
N LEU A 87 -6.40 -8.23 9.97
CA LEU A 87 -5.51 -8.70 8.91
C LEU A 87 -4.39 -7.71 8.59
N SER A 88 -4.70 -6.40 8.58
CA SER A 88 -3.70 -5.36 8.30
C SER A 88 -2.61 -5.25 9.38
N VAL A 89 -2.87 -5.69 10.58
CA VAL A 89 -1.89 -5.74 11.67
C VAL A 89 -1.24 -7.11 11.78
N ALA A 90 -2.04 -8.17 11.85
CA ALA A 90 -1.54 -9.52 12.14
C ALA A 90 -0.69 -10.09 10.98
N MET A 91 -1.12 -9.86 9.72
CA MET A 91 -0.41 -10.40 8.56
C MET A 91 1.00 -9.81 8.38
N PRO A 92 1.21 -8.47 8.36
CA PRO A 92 2.55 -7.91 8.30
C PRO A 92 3.44 -8.33 9.46
N LEU A 93 2.93 -8.41 10.68
CA LEU A 93 3.71 -8.86 11.83
C LEU A 93 4.20 -10.31 11.64
N CYS A 94 3.33 -11.22 11.19
CA CYS A 94 3.72 -12.57 10.88
C CYS A 94 4.73 -12.64 9.72
N MET A 95 4.52 -11.85 8.66
CA MET A 95 5.45 -11.79 7.52
C MET A 95 6.83 -11.28 7.95
N ILE A 96 6.89 -10.24 8.76
CA ILE A 96 8.13 -9.69 9.31
C ILE A 96 8.84 -10.74 10.18
N ALA A 97 8.11 -11.42 11.07
CA ALA A 97 8.67 -12.47 11.94
C ALA A 97 9.28 -13.60 11.10
N VAL A 98 8.56 -14.13 10.12
CA VAL A 98 9.07 -15.20 9.24
C VAL A 98 10.24 -14.72 8.40
N ALA A 99 10.15 -13.53 7.82
CA ALA A 99 11.21 -12.98 6.97
C ALA A 99 12.49 -12.71 7.77
N SER A 100 12.39 -12.13 8.97
CA SER A 100 13.55 -11.83 9.81
C SER A 100 14.24 -13.11 10.33
N LEU A 101 13.46 -14.11 10.76
CA LEU A 101 14.02 -15.40 11.17
C LEU A 101 14.70 -16.13 10.01
N THR A 102 14.08 -16.11 8.82
CA THR A 102 14.66 -16.70 7.61
C THR A 102 15.95 -15.99 7.21
N ALA A 103 15.94 -14.65 7.19
CA ALA A 103 17.12 -13.86 6.88
C ALA A 103 18.24 -14.09 7.89
N TYR A 104 17.92 -14.16 9.17
CA TYR A 104 18.88 -14.51 10.23
C TYR A 104 19.49 -15.89 10.00
N ALA A 105 18.69 -16.90 9.73
CA ALA A 105 19.17 -18.25 9.45
C ALA A 105 20.10 -18.30 8.23
N LEU A 106 19.72 -17.60 7.15
CA LEU A 106 20.51 -17.53 5.91
C LEU A 106 21.79 -16.68 6.05
N THR A 107 21.95 -15.83 7.06
CA THR A 107 23.14 -14.99 7.23
C THR A 107 24.07 -15.50 8.32
N ARG A 108 23.52 -15.94 9.44
CA ARG A 108 24.26 -16.25 10.66
C ARG A 108 24.51 -17.73 10.90
N LEU A 109 23.69 -18.60 10.31
CA LEU A 109 23.85 -20.04 10.48
C LEU A 109 24.63 -20.64 9.30
N GLU A 110 25.58 -21.53 9.64
CA GLU A 110 26.34 -22.30 8.66
C GLU A 110 25.68 -23.66 8.48
N PHE A 111 25.03 -23.90 7.35
CA PHE A 111 24.44 -25.19 7.01
C PHE A 111 24.59 -25.50 5.52
N ARG A 112 24.58 -26.80 5.19
CA ARG A 112 24.70 -27.27 3.81
C ARG A 112 23.48 -26.86 3.00
N GLY A 113 23.69 -26.26 1.83
CA GLY A 113 22.59 -25.82 0.96
C GLY A 113 22.11 -24.38 1.17
N ARG A 114 22.70 -23.61 2.11
CA ARG A 114 22.33 -22.22 2.39
C ARG A 114 22.22 -21.36 1.12
N ASN A 115 23.25 -21.44 0.27
CA ASN A 115 23.30 -20.64 -0.97
C ASN A 115 22.24 -21.07 -1.99
N ILE A 116 21.90 -22.37 -2.02
CA ILE A 116 20.85 -22.90 -2.90
C ILE A 116 19.50 -22.40 -2.44
N LEU A 117 19.22 -22.42 -1.12
CA LEU A 117 17.98 -21.86 -0.57
C LEU A 117 17.86 -20.36 -0.83
N PHE A 118 18.95 -19.62 -0.63
CA PHE A 118 18.97 -18.18 -0.95
C PHE A 118 18.64 -17.92 -2.43
N LEU A 119 19.27 -18.67 -3.34
CA LEU A 119 19.01 -18.55 -4.77
C LEU A 119 17.55 -18.94 -5.11
N ALA A 120 17.00 -19.96 -4.44
CA ALA A 120 15.60 -20.35 -4.60
C ALA A 120 14.65 -19.23 -4.18
N PHE A 121 14.89 -18.54 -3.06
CA PHE A 121 14.07 -17.37 -2.66
C PHE A 121 14.11 -16.26 -3.72
N ILE A 122 15.30 -15.92 -4.24
CA ILE A 122 15.41 -14.92 -5.31
C ILE A 122 14.66 -15.38 -6.57
N ALA A 123 14.79 -16.65 -6.95
CA ALA A 123 14.09 -17.20 -8.11
C ALA A 123 12.57 -17.10 -7.98
N THR A 124 12.02 -17.28 -6.78
CA THR A 124 10.57 -17.12 -6.56
C THR A 124 10.07 -15.69 -6.82
N MET A 125 10.91 -14.66 -6.63
CA MET A 125 10.56 -13.27 -6.93
C MET A 125 10.40 -13.01 -8.43
N MET A 126 11.03 -13.84 -9.28
CA MET A 126 10.93 -13.72 -10.73
C MET A 126 9.62 -14.33 -11.28
N ILE A 127 8.90 -15.09 -10.48
CA ILE A 127 7.64 -15.71 -10.88
C ILE A 127 6.51 -14.68 -10.75
N PRO A 128 5.84 -14.29 -11.84
CA PRO A 128 4.71 -13.38 -11.76
C PRO A 128 3.60 -13.94 -10.87
N SER A 129 3.10 -13.13 -9.94
CA SER A 129 2.06 -13.55 -8.98
C SER A 129 0.79 -14.07 -9.64
N HIS A 130 0.46 -13.57 -10.83
CA HIS A 130 -0.71 -14.05 -11.60
C HIS A 130 -0.59 -15.50 -12.06
N VAL A 131 0.63 -15.99 -12.32
CA VAL A 131 0.87 -17.41 -12.72
C VAL A 131 0.61 -18.35 -11.54
N THR A 132 0.89 -17.91 -10.33
CA THR A 132 0.70 -18.73 -9.12
C THR A 132 -0.71 -18.66 -8.55
N LEU A 133 -1.60 -17.80 -9.07
CA LEU A 133 -2.96 -17.61 -8.57
C LEU A 133 -3.76 -18.92 -8.54
N ILE A 134 -3.84 -19.63 -9.67
CA ILE A 134 -4.60 -20.87 -9.80
C ILE A 134 -4.01 -21.99 -8.93
N PRO A 135 -2.69 -22.28 -8.99
CA PRO A 135 -2.06 -23.24 -8.08
C PRO A 135 -2.30 -22.93 -6.58
N ASN A 136 -2.14 -21.67 -6.17
CA ASN A 136 -2.37 -21.28 -4.79
C ASN A 136 -3.83 -21.50 -4.37
N TYR A 137 -4.79 -21.14 -5.22
CA TYR A 137 -6.20 -21.39 -4.96
C TYR A 137 -6.46 -22.89 -4.79
N LYS A 138 -5.91 -23.73 -5.69
CA LYS A 138 -6.06 -25.19 -5.59
C LYS A 138 -5.51 -25.73 -4.27
N ILE A 139 -4.34 -25.29 -3.84
CA ILE A 139 -3.75 -25.69 -2.55
C ILE A 139 -4.69 -25.33 -1.39
N VAL A 140 -5.25 -24.12 -1.40
CA VAL A 140 -6.20 -23.66 -0.37
C VAL A 140 -7.47 -24.53 -0.36
N VAL A 141 -7.97 -24.92 -1.53
CA VAL A 141 -9.13 -25.83 -1.67
C VAL A 141 -8.81 -27.23 -1.12
N ASP A 142 -7.69 -27.80 -1.56
CA ASP A 142 -7.26 -29.16 -1.18
C ASP A 142 -7.01 -29.25 0.35
N MET A 143 -6.51 -28.17 0.94
CA MET A 143 -6.29 -28.03 2.39
C MET A 143 -7.57 -27.69 3.17
N LYS A 144 -8.73 -27.51 2.50
CA LYS A 144 -10.03 -27.10 3.10
C LYS A 144 -9.96 -25.79 3.88
N LEU A 145 -9.15 -24.83 3.42
CA LEU A 145 -8.94 -23.54 4.08
C LEU A 145 -9.77 -22.39 3.47
N ILE A 146 -10.70 -22.69 2.57
CA ILE A 146 -11.58 -21.66 1.98
C ILE A 146 -12.33 -20.93 3.09
N ASN A 147 -12.48 -19.61 2.96
CA ASN A 147 -13.11 -18.70 3.93
C ASN A 147 -12.46 -18.71 5.34
N THR A 148 -11.17 -18.99 5.42
CA THR A 148 -10.42 -18.88 6.66
C THR A 148 -9.30 -17.86 6.58
N TYR A 149 -8.92 -17.27 7.70
CA TYR A 149 -7.73 -16.42 7.78
C TYR A 149 -6.45 -17.20 7.46
N ALA A 150 -6.41 -18.50 7.80
CA ALA A 150 -5.26 -19.37 7.52
C ALA A 150 -4.91 -19.40 6.02
N ALA A 151 -5.90 -19.37 5.12
CA ALA A 151 -5.66 -19.29 3.70
C ALA A 151 -4.85 -18.06 3.31
N LEU A 152 -5.22 -16.89 3.86
CA LEU A 152 -4.54 -15.62 3.59
C LEU A 152 -3.12 -15.59 4.16
N PHE A 153 -2.93 -16.10 5.37
CA PHE A 153 -1.60 -16.21 5.98
C PHE A 153 -0.70 -17.14 5.16
N LEU A 154 -1.18 -18.34 4.83
CA LEU A 154 -0.40 -19.35 4.12
C LEU A 154 0.06 -18.83 2.75
N THR A 155 -0.84 -18.25 1.97
CA THR A 155 -0.53 -17.77 0.63
C THR A 155 0.39 -16.54 0.63
N ASN A 156 0.45 -15.75 1.70
CA ASN A 156 1.34 -14.60 1.78
C ASN A 156 2.68 -14.89 2.46
N MET A 157 2.69 -15.77 3.47
CA MET A 157 3.92 -16.06 4.22
C MET A 157 4.90 -16.96 3.47
N PHE A 158 4.39 -17.95 2.69
CA PHE A 158 5.19 -19.01 2.08
C PHE A 158 5.29 -18.90 0.56
N THR A 159 4.84 -17.83 -0.04
CA THR A 159 4.97 -17.57 -1.48
C THR A 159 5.98 -16.47 -1.78
N GLY A 160 6.20 -16.20 -3.07
CA GLY A 160 7.11 -15.15 -3.53
C GLY A 160 6.84 -13.75 -2.94
N SER A 161 5.62 -13.50 -2.43
CA SER A 161 5.28 -12.24 -1.77
C SER A 161 6.16 -11.93 -0.56
N ASN A 162 6.58 -12.95 0.21
CA ASN A 162 7.46 -12.75 1.36
C ASN A 162 8.95 -12.85 1.01
N ALA A 163 9.30 -13.34 -0.18
CA ALA A 163 10.70 -13.45 -0.62
C ALA A 163 11.39 -12.08 -0.68
N PHE A 164 10.68 -11.03 -1.11
CA PHE A 164 11.18 -9.66 -1.10
C PHE A 164 11.52 -9.19 0.32
N ASN A 165 10.68 -9.48 1.29
CA ASN A 165 10.94 -9.12 2.69
C ASN A 165 12.17 -9.84 3.23
N ILE A 166 12.33 -11.13 2.89
CA ILE A 166 13.52 -11.92 3.27
C ILE A 166 14.77 -11.29 2.67
N PHE A 167 14.74 -10.95 1.38
CA PHE A 167 15.86 -10.28 0.71
C PHE A 167 16.18 -8.92 1.33
N PHE A 168 15.16 -8.13 1.65
CA PHE A 168 15.32 -6.84 2.30
C PHE A 168 15.99 -6.98 3.68
N PHE A 169 15.54 -7.90 4.51
CA PHE A 169 16.18 -8.18 5.81
C PHE A 169 17.61 -8.71 5.67
N LEU A 170 17.88 -9.54 4.66
CA LEU A 170 19.25 -9.98 4.35
C LEU A 170 20.17 -8.79 4.08
N SER A 171 19.71 -7.80 3.31
CA SER A 171 20.51 -6.62 3.01
C SER A 171 20.82 -5.79 4.25
N LEU A 172 19.87 -5.71 5.21
CA LEU A 172 20.06 -4.99 6.47
C LEU A 172 21.02 -5.68 7.43
N ILE A 173 21.08 -7.02 7.42
CA ILE A 173 21.97 -7.78 8.32
C ILE A 173 23.40 -7.80 7.80
N HIS A 174 23.61 -7.56 6.49
CA HIS A 174 24.93 -7.48 5.86
C HIS A 174 25.63 -6.12 6.00
N ILE A 175 24.90 -5.09 6.46
CA ILE A 175 25.47 -3.79 6.79
C ILE A 175 26.06 -3.83 8.20
#